data_198a7769128fab49cb247c436a83caf3
#
_entry.id   198a7769128fab49cb247c436a83caf3
#
_cell.length_a   1.000
_cell.length_b   1.000
_cell.length_c   1.000
_cell.angle_alpha   90.00
_cell.angle_beta   90.00
_cell.angle_gamma   90.00
#
_symmetry.space_group_name_H-M   'P 1'
#
loop_
_entity.id
_entity.type
_entity.pdbx_description
1 polymer ?
#
loop_
_entity_poly.entity_id
_entity_poly.type
_entity_poly.pdbx_seq_one_letter_code
_entity_poly.pdbx_strand_id
1 'polypeptide(L)'
;VARARPVLCELTQSAGIPYLIDPDTHFLQTEVADDDKWAQLPFAIAVSLAPREIDTRRLVAEVVTFQLEQGATAIVPPYFYASSPTDPWFVLSLSLIDETAKFMAENNVRLPLLPLLCSQLQTFCNHLLWPLGLDRFIERTKSVNAKSAALCFSPSGSGQDSYAKVHRLFHAMIHLKESGLRVIAWRQGVYGPGLVAAGLDGYECGMGTSEQTNISGQQAGRKPRDKDDRQRGGGSGVFIETLGRSVPRRVGNALFADAKMRAKVMCDDEGCCGTYAKTLEKPREHAVRSRSRLLDNLVQQPAIRWRLNHVSQEAASAATLATQANRVLEAAGMKERISVQSAEALARVARELAESASNNRIA
;
A
#
# COMPACT_ATOMS: atom_id res chain seq x y z
N VAL A 1 -0.71 5.60 14.54
CA VAL A 1 -2.09 5.62 14.02
C VAL A 1 -3.09 5.34 15.14
N ALA A 2 -2.93 4.29 15.94
CA ALA A 2 -3.87 3.94 17.01
C ALA A 2 -4.04 5.07 18.05
N ARG A 3 -2.95 5.67 18.53
CA ARG A 3 -3.03 6.84 19.43
C ARG A 3 -3.66 8.07 18.79
N ALA A 4 -3.53 8.23 17.48
CA ALA A 4 -4.14 9.36 16.77
C ALA A 4 -5.65 9.16 16.53
N ARG A 5 -6.14 7.92 16.62
CA ARG A 5 -7.55 7.55 16.37
C ARG A 5 -7.98 6.36 17.23
N PRO A 6 -7.98 6.48 18.57
CA PRO A 6 -8.39 5.38 19.46
C PRO A 6 -9.83 4.92 19.15
N VAL A 7 -10.73 5.83 18.83
CA VAL A 7 -12.12 5.53 18.45
C VAL A 7 -12.21 4.57 17.26
N LEU A 8 -11.26 4.60 16.32
CA LEU A 8 -11.27 3.66 15.19
C LEU A 8 -10.97 2.22 15.66
N CYS A 9 -10.04 2.03 16.59
CA CYS A 9 -9.75 0.73 17.17
C CYS A 9 -10.97 0.20 17.95
N GLU A 10 -11.59 1.04 18.76
CA GLU A 10 -12.81 0.67 19.51
C GLU A 10 -13.97 0.28 18.59
N LEU A 11 -14.20 1.05 17.52
CA LEU A 11 -15.26 0.73 16.55
C LEU A 11 -15.00 -0.56 15.79
N THR A 12 -13.74 -0.82 15.37
CA THR A 12 -13.39 -2.08 14.68
C THR A 12 -13.50 -3.28 15.62
N GLN A 13 -13.09 -3.14 16.87
CA GLN A 13 -13.24 -4.17 17.90
C GLN A 13 -14.72 -4.48 18.16
N SER A 14 -15.53 -3.46 18.40
CA SER A 14 -16.98 -3.63 18.66
C SER A 14 -17.73 -4.24 17.47
N ALA A 15 -17.27 -3.97 16.26
CA ALA A 15 -17.82 -4.55 15.02
C ALA A 15 -17.27 -5.95 14.70
N GLY A 16 -16.33 -6.48 15.49
CA GLY A 16 -15.66 -7.76 15.22
C GLY A 16 -14.81 -7.77 13.94
N ILE A 17 -14.38 -6.60 13.47
CA ILE A 17 -13.59 -6.47 12.24
C ILE A 17 -12.10 -6.67 12.55
N PRO A 18 -11.44 -7.68 11.97
CA PRO A 18 -9.99 -7.85 12.12
C PRO A 18 -9.23 -6.63 11.61
N TYR A 19 -8.20 -6.21 12.33
CA TYR A 19 -7.38 -5.08 11.90
C TYR A 19 -5.92 -5.23 12.33
N LEU A 20 -5.06 -4.55 11.59
CA LEU A 20 -3.62 -4.49 11.79
C LEU A 20 -3.20 -3.10 12.25
N ILE A 21 -2.13 -3.04 13.02
CA ILE A 21 -1.50 -1.78 13.42
C ILE A 21 -0.11 -1.75 12.79
N ASP A 22 0.07 -0.84 11.83
CA ASP A 22 1.39 -0.58 11.27
C ASP A 22 2.24 0.21 12.28
N PRO A 23 3.35 -0.34 12.78
CA PRO A 23 4.20 0.36 13.73
C PRO A 23 5.00 1.49 13.09
N ASP A 24 5.13 1.52 11.76
CA ASP A 24 5.87 2.55 11.01
C ASP A 24 7.32 2.75 11.52
N THR A 25 7.98 1.71 12.03
CA THR A 25 9.30 1.81 12.66
C THR A 25 10.41 2.28 11.72
N HIS A 26 10.17 2.29 10.41
CA HIS A 26 11.07 2.91 9.44
C HIS A 26 11.30 4.42 9.67
N PHE A 27 10.48 5.07 10.50
CA PHE A 27 10.71 6.45 10.89
C PHE A 27 11.85 6.61 11.91
N LEU A 28 12.30 5.55 12.58
CA LEU A 28 13.53 5.56 13.37
C LEU A 28 14.79 5.81 12.52
N GLN A 29 14.68 5.66 11.19
CA GLN A 29 15.77 5.94 10.24
C GLN A 29 15.93 7.43 9.91
N THR A 30 15.07 8.29 10.42
CA THR A 30 15.08 9.73 10.11
C THR A 30 14.70 10.54 11.34
N GLU A 31 15.15 11.78 11.36
CA GLU A 31 14.66 12.73 12.32
C GLU A 31 13.18 13.04 12.10
N VAL A 32 12.41 13.08 13.17
CA VAL A 32 10.97 13.33 13.16
C VAL A 32 10.66 14.55 14.02
N ALA A 33 9.78 15.42 13.55
CA ALA A 33 9.36 16.60 14.31
C ALA A 33 8.66 16.20 15.63
N ASP A 34 8.94 16.86 16.72
CA ASP A 34 8.42 16.56 18.07
C ASP A 34 6.88 16.62 18.13
N ASP A 35 6.26 17.45 17.29
CA ASP A 35 4.80 17.57 17.18
C ASP A 35 4.16 16.54 16.24
N ASP A 36 4.96 15.65 15.65
CA ASP A 36 4.43 14.53 14.82
C ASP A 36 3.73 13.50 15.71
N LYS A 37 2.60 13.03 15.25
CA LYS A 37 1.80 12.04 15.99
C LYS A 37 2.52 10.69 16.16
N TRP A 38 3.42 10.35 15.25
CA TRP A 38 4.24 9.16 15.38
C TRP A 38 5.24 9.29 16.54
N ALA A 39 5.80 10.48 16.76
CA ALA A 39 6.73 10.75 17.87
C ALA A 39 6.11 10.52 19.27
N GLN A 40 4.78 10.40 19.35
CA GLN A 40 4.06 10.11 20.59
C GLN A 40 3.92 8.61 20.88
N LEU A 41 4.38 7.73 20.01
CA LEU A 41 4.35 6.27 20.21
C LEU A 41 5.41 5.86 21.26
N PRO A 42 5.17 4.77 22.03
CA PRO A 42 6.07 4.38 23.11
C PRO A 42 7.48 4.00 22.64
N PHE A 43 7.60 3.51 21.41
CA PHE A 43 8.86 3.11 20.77
C PHE A 43 9.46 4.19 19.86
N ALA A 44 8.83 5.37 19.78
CA ALA A 44 9.30 6.45 18.92
C ALA A 44 10.52 7.15 19.55
N ILE A 45 11.47 7.50 18.69
CA ILE A 45 12.64 8.31 19.03
C ILE A 45 12.72 9.40 17.95
N ALA A 46 12.78 10.66 18.37
CA ALA A 46 12.74 11.81 17.47
C ALA A 46 13.99 11.97 16.60
N VAL A 47 15.13 11.42 17.04
CA VAL A 47 16.40 11.47 16.31
C VAL A 47 16.56 10.27 15.38
N SER A 48 17.30 10.45 14.30
CA SER A 48 17.68 9.35 13.40
C SER A 48 18.67 8.42 14.09
N LEU A 49 18.44 7.11 14.00
CA LEU A 49 19.30 6.08 14.55
C LEU A 49 20.06 5.34 13.42
N ALA A 50 21.23 4.80 13.74
CA ALA A 50 21.90 3.82 12.91
C ALA A 50 21.46 2.39 13.31
N PRO A 51 21.57 1.37 12.42
CA PRO A 51 21.16 -0.01 12.74
C PRO A 51 21.73 -0.57 14.02
N ARG A 52 23.00 -0.25 14.33
CA ARG A 52 23.72 -0.69 15.54
C ARG A 52 23.23 -0.05 16.85
N GLU A 53 22.47 1.05 16.75
CA GLU A 53 21.94 1.79 17.90
C GLU A 53 20.56 1.26 18.31
N ILE A 54 19.99 0.35 17.53
CA ILE A 54 18.70 -0.27 17.81
C ILE A 54 18.86 -1.40 18.84
N ASP A 55 18.29 -1.20 20.02
CA ASP A 55 18.04 -2.31 20.96
C ASP A 55 16.85 -3.13 20.44
N THR A 56 17.16 -4.24 19.77
CA THR A 56 16.17 -5.10 19.12
C THR A 56 15.15 -5.68 20.10
N ARG A 57 15.61 -6.11 21.28
CA ARG A 57 14.75 -6.74 22.29
C ARG A 57 13.77 -5.73 22.88
N ARG A 58 14.26 -4.55 23.21
CA ARG A 58 13.43 -3.45 23.71
C ARG A 58 12.43 -3.00 22.66
N LEU A 59 12.87 -2.75 21.43
CA LEU A 59 12.01 -2.30 20.33
C LEU A 59 10.89 -3.30 20.07
N VAL A 60 11.20 -4.60 20.01
CA VAL A 60 10.21 -5.66 19.82
C VAL A 60 9.19 -5.67 20.97
N ALA A 61 9.67 -5.64 22.23
CA ALA A 61 8.80 -5.63 23.39
C ALA A 61 7.81 -4.44 23.36
N GLU A 62 8.30 -3.24 23.11
CA GLU A 62 7.48 -2.02 23.06
C GLU A 62 6.47 -2.06 21.90
N VAL A 63 6.89 -2.49 20.69
CA VAL A 63 6.03 -2.56 19.50
C VAL A 63 4.95 -3.64 19.65
N VAL A 64 5.31 -4.83 20.12
CA VAL A 64 4.34 -5.93 20.29
C VAL A 64 3.35 -5.61 21.41
N THR A 65 3.82 -5.13 22.56
CA THR A 65 2.96 -4.71 23.66
C THR A 65 1.95 -3.65 23.23
N PHE A 66 2.43 -2.61 22.51
CA PHE A 66 1.55 -1.58 21.96
C PHE A 66 0.47 -2.15 21.03
N GLN A 67 0.82 -3.07 20.13
CA GLN A 67 -0.16 -3.69 19.23
C GLN A 67 -1.20 -4.52 20.01
N LEU A 68 -0.76 -5.26 21.04
CA LEU A 68 -1.66 -6.04 21.92
C LEU A 68 -2.60 -5.13 22.70
N GLU A 69 -2.10 -4.09 23.33
CA GLU A 69 -2.90 -3.11 24.08
C GLU A 69 -3.94 -2.40 23.21
N GLN A 70 -3.62 -2.20 21.95
CA GLN A 70 -4.54 -1.61 20.99
C GLN A 70 -5.47 -2.64 20.32
N GLY A 71 -5.38 -3.92 20.69
CA GLY A 71 -6.26 -5.00 20.23
C GLY A 71 -6.03 -5.44 18.78
N ALA A 72 -4.82 -5.31 18.25
CA ALA A 72 -4.49 -5.83 16.93
C ALA A 72 -4.80 -7.32 16.82
N THR A 73 -5.26 -7.77 15.65
CA THR A 73 -5.63 -9.17 15.40
C THR A 73 -4.49 -10.00 14.81
N ALA A 74 -3.38 -9.35 14.44
CA ALA A 74 -2.11 -9.99 14.10
C ALA A 74 -0.97 -9.03 14.46
N ILE A 75 0.23 -9.58 14.68
CA ILE A 75 1.42 -8.81 15.04
C ILE A 75 2.25 -8.54 13.78
N VAL A 76 2.54 -7.26 13.55
CA VAL A 76 3.50 -6.80 12.54
C VAL A 76 4.82 -6.54 13.26
N PRO A 77 5.90 -7.28 12.98
CA PRO A 77 7.22 -7.03 13.56
C PRO A 77 7.69 -5.60 13.28
N PRO A 78 8.55 -5.01 14.11
CA PRO A 78 9.31 -3.84 13.70
C PRO A 78 10.03 -4.09 12.37
N TYR A 79 10.03 -3.11 11.48
CA TYR A 79 10.67 -3.22 10.16
C TYR A 79 11.30 -1.89 9.75
N PHE A 80 12.25 -1.97 8.84
CA PHE A 80 12.96 -0.82 8.33
C PHE A 80 12.94 -0.79 6.81
N TYR A 81 13.09 0.41 6.23
CA TYR A 81 13.24 0.56 4.79
C TYR A 81 14.67 0.18 4.39
N ALA A 82 14.79 -0.78 3.49
CA ALA A 82 16.06 -1.26 2.97
C ALA A 82 16.25 -0.85 1.51
N SER A 83 17.39 -0.24 1.21
CA SER A 83 17.73 0.20 -0.15
C SER A 83 18.26 -0.94 -1.03
N SER A 84 18.83 -1.99 -0.42
CA SER A 84 19.38 -3.15 -1.11
C SER A 84 19.38 -4.40 -0.21
N PRO A 85 19.56 -5.61 -0.77
CA PRO A 85 19.71 -6.85 0.00
C PRO A 85 20.94 -6.88 0.91
N THR A 86 21.94 -6.02 0.67
CA THR A 86 23.14 -5.88 1.51
C THR A 86 23.06 -4.73 2.50
N ASP A 87 21.95 -4.00 2.49
CA ASP A 87 21.71 -2.90 3.43
C ASP A 87 21.63 -3.44 4.86
N PRO A 88 22.38 -2.88 5.83
CA PRO A 88 22.29 -3.29 7.23
C PRO A 88 20.88 -3.22 7.80
N TRP A 89 20.01 -2.34 7.32
CA TRP A 89 18.62 -2.26 7.70
C TRP A 89 17.79 -3.47 7.25
N PHE A 90 18.16 -4.09 6.11
CA PHE A 90 17.54 -5.34 5.71
C PHE A 90 17.90 -6.49 6.66
N VAL A 91 19.20 -6.61 6.99
CA VAL A 91 19.67 -7.63 7.92
C VAL A 91 19.02 -7.48 9.29
N LEU A 92 18.94 -6.24 9.79
CA LEU A 92 18.24 -5.93 11.04
C LEU A 92 16.76 -6.31 10.97
N SER A 93 16.05 -5.97 9.88
CA SER A 93 14.64 -6.32 9.72
C SER A 93 14.40 -7.84 9.76
N LEU A 94 15.31 -8.64 9.17
CA LEU A 94 15.24 -10.08 9.28
C LEU A 94 15.42 -10.57 10.72
N SER A 95 16.37 -10.02 11.47
CA SER A 95 16.61 -10.40 12.88
C SER A 95 15.42 -10.01 13.79
N LEU A 96 14.74 -8.92 13.48
CA LEU A 96 13.54 -8.48 14.21
C LEU A 96 12.35 -9.44 14.02
N ILE A 97 12.27 -10.14 12.90
CA ILE A 97 11.27 -11.20 12.70
C ILE A 97 11.50 -12.33 13.73
N ASP A 98 12.76 -12.76 13.89
CA ASP A 98 13.11 -13.81 14.85
C ASP A 98 12.85 -13.37 16.28
N GLU A 99 13.32 -12.17 16.65
CA GLU A 99 13.16 -11.65 18.01
C GLU A 99 11.68 -11.45 18.35
N THR A 100 10.85 -11.05 17.37
CA THR A 100 9.40 -10.94 17.56
C THR A 100 8.77 -12.32 17.80
N ALA A 101 9.12 -13.32 17.00
CA ALA A 101 8.61 -14.68 17.18
C ALA A 101 9.01 -15.24 18.55
N LYS A 102 10.24 -15.00 18.99
CA LYS A 102 10.77 -15.39 20.30
C LYS A 102 10.00 -14.68 21.43
N PHE A 103 9.84 -13.36 21.36
CA PHE A 103 9.08 -12.58 22.33
C PHE A 103 7.64 -13.08 22.44
N MET A 104 6.97 -13.36 21.31
CA MET A 104 5.62 -13.89 21.30
C MET A 104 5.53 -15.24 22.00
N ALA A 105 6.50 -16.14 21.77
CA ALA A 105 6.56 -17.45 22.42
C ALA A 105 6.80 -17.33 23.94
N GLU A 106 7.75 -16.50 24.37
CA GLU A 106 8.05 -16.26 25.78
C GLU A 106 6.86 -15.65 26.55
N ASN A 107 6.03 -14.84 25.89
CA ASN A 107 4.88 -14.17 26.49
C ASN A 107 3.52 -14.83 26.16
N ASN A 108 3.54 -16.05 25.58
CA ASN A 108 2.32 -16.80 25.20
C ASN A 108 1.35 -16.02 24.28
N VAL A 109 1.89 -15.15 23.41
CA VAL A 109 1.10 -14.42 22.42
C VAL A 109 0.73 -15.36 21.26
N ARG A 110 -0.58 -15.65 21.10
CA ARG A 110 -1.09 -16.62 20.11
C ARG A 110 -1.62 -15.96 18.82
N LEU A 111 -1.39 -14.67 18.64
CA LEU A 111 -1.81 -13.98 17.42
C LEU A 111 -0.94 -14.38 16.21
N PRO A 112 -1.48 -14.35 14.99
CA PRO A 112 -0.68 -14.55 13.79
C PRO A 112 0.46 -13.52 13.70
N LEU A 113 1.62 -13.96 13.24
CA LEU A 113 2.74 -13.09 12.89
C LEU A 113 2.66 -12.73 11.41
N LEU A 114 2.78 -11.43 11.08
CA LEU A 114 2.79 -10.90 9.72
C LEU A 114 4.12 -10.17 9.44
N PRO A 115 5.20 -10.87 9.09
CA PRO A 115 6.43 -10.24 8.65
C PRO A 115 6.21 -9.28 7.49
N LEU A 116 6.84 -8.09 7.55
CA LEU A 116 6.74 -7.07 6.53
C LEU A 116 8.13 -6.72 5.99
N LEU A 117 8.31 -6.85 4.68
CA LEU A 117 9.48 -6.35 3.97
C LEU A 117 9.16 -4.98 3.38
N CYS A 118 9.84 -3.94 3.88
CA CYS A 118 9.78 -2.58 3.34
C CYS A 118 11.09 -2.26 2.62
N SER A 119 11.04 -2.07 1.29
CA SER A 119 12.29 -2.01 0.53
C SER A 119 12.19 -1.25 -0.78
N GLN A 120 13.36 -0.93 -1.35
CA GLN A 120 13.47 -0.29 -2.64
C GLN A 120 13.02 -1.22 -3.76
N LEU A 121 12.04 -0.78 -4.57
CA LEU A 121 11.47 -1.56 -5.65
C LEU A 121 12.52 -2.00 -6.68
N GLN A 122 13.37 -1.08 -7.13
CA GLN A 122 14.31 -1.38 -8.22
C GLN A 122 15.30 -2.50 -7.89
N THR A 123 15.76 -2.57 -6.64
CA THR A 123 16.72 -3.56 -6.18
C THR A 123 16.05 -4.89 -5.81
N PHE A 124 15.02 -4.85 -4.98
CA PHE A 124 14.40 -6.08 -4.47
C PHE A 124 13.49 -6.76 -5.50
N CYS A 125 12.93 -6.03 -6.45
CA CYS A 125 12.18 -6.61 -7.56
C CYS A 125 13.05 -6.98 -8.77
N ASN A 126 14.38 -6.90 -8.67
CA ASN A 126 15.29 -7.43 -9.67
C ASN A 126 15.51 -8.93 -9.42
N HIS A 127 15.06 -9.78 -10.34
CA HIS A 127 15.14 -11.24 -10.21
C HIS A 127 16.57 -11.77 -9.99
N LEU A 128 17.61 -11.10 -10.50
CA LEU A 128 19.00 -11.46 -10.26
C LEU A 128 19.42 -11.29 -8.79
N LEU A 129 18.71 -10.49 -8.03
CA LEU A 129 18.99 -10.23 -6.61
C LEU A 129 18.04 -10.96 -5.66
N TRP A 130 17.06 -11.72 -6.16
CA TRP A 130 16.11 -12.45 -5.31
C TRP A 130 16.79 -13.39 -4.31
N PRO A 131 17.81 -14.19 -4.66
CA PRO A 131 18.48 -15.04 -3.68
C PRO A 131 19.07 -14.28 -2.49
N LEU A 132 19.50 -13.03 -2.71
CA LEU A 132 20.08 -12.19 -1.66
C LEU A 132 19.02 -11.40 -0.87
N GLY A 133 17.82 -11.19 -1.42
CA GLY A 133 16.77 -10.36 -0.85
C GLY A 133 15.49 -11.14 -0.57
N LEU A 134 14.65 -11.33 -1.58
CA LEU A 134 13.32 -11.95 -1.41
C LEU A 134 13.38 -13.36 -0.85
N ASP A 135 14.28 -14.21 -1.36
CA ASP A 135 14.37 -15.61 -0.92
C ASP A 135 14.81 -15.69 0.55
N ARG A 136 15.75 -14.86 0.97
CA ARG A 136 16.14 -14.76 2.39
C ARG A 136 14.97 -14.29 3.28
N PHE A 137 14.16 -13.36 2.80
CA PHE A 137 12.95 -12.93 3.53
C PHE A 137 11.92 -14.06 3.60
N ILE A 138 11.70 -14.80 2.50
CA ILE A 138 10.81 -15.98 2.45
C ILE A 138 11.28 -17.05 3.44
N GLU A 139 12.55 -17.40 3.39
CA GLU A 139 13.15 -18.39 4.29
C GLU A 139 12.98 -17.97 5.76
N ARG A 140 13.28 -16.73 6.08
CA ARG A 140 13.12 -16.21 7.43
C ARG A 140 11.67 -16.22 7.90
N THR A 141 10.74 -15.81 7.03
CA THR A 141 9.31 -15.85 7.34
C THR A 141 8.83 -17.28 7.64
N LYS A 142 9.28 -18.24 6.85
CA LYS A 142 8.95 -19.67 7.05
C LYS A 142 9.61 -20.27 8.29
N SER A 143 10.85 -19.89 8.61
CA SER A 143 11.57 -20.44 9.78
C SER A 143 10.90 -20.12 11.11
N VAL A 144 10.15 -19.00 11.19
CA VAL A 144 9.34 -18.62 12.35
C VAL A 144 7.89 -19.12 12.27
N ASN A 145 7.58 -20.05 11.35
CA ASN A 145 6.24 -20.60 11.10
C ASN A 145 5.16 -19.56 10.74
N ALA A 146 5.52 -18.37 10.31
CA ALA A 146 4.57 -17.40 9.80
C ALA A 146 3.93 -17.93 8.49
N LYS A 147 2.61 -17.78 8.36
CA LYS A 147 1.83 -18.26 7.20
C LYS A 147 1.54 -17.14 6.20
N SER A 148 1.83 -15.92 6.59
CA SER A 148 1.56 -14.73 5.79
C SER A 148 2.76 -13.81 5.79
N ALA A 149 2.88 -13.00 4.75
CA ALA A 149 3.89 -11.94 4.64
C ALA A 149 3.30 -10.71 3.95
N ALA A 150 3.83 -9.53 4.26
CA ALA A 150 3.49 -8.30 3.61
C ALA A 150 4.70 -7.71 2.88
N LEU A 151 4.48 -7.09 1.71
CA LEU A 151 5.53 -6.45 0.93
C LEU A 151 5.18 -4.99 0.64
N CYS A 152 6.08 -4.08 1.02
CA CYS A 152 6.03 -2.66 0.76
C CYS A 152 7.20 -2.27 -0.16
N PHE A 153 6.97 -2.16 -1.45
CA PHE A 153 8.00 -1.75 -2.41
C PHE A 153 7.87 -0.27 -2.77
N SER A 154 8.94 0.48 -2.54
CA SER A 154 9.00 1.93 -2.70
C SER A 154 10.13 2.36 -3.66
N PRO A 155 9.94 3.43 -4.47
CA PRO A 155 8.67 4.10 -4.70
C PRO A 155 7.77 3.36 -5.72
N SER A 156 6.46 3.41 -5.54
CA SER A 156 5.49 2.84 -6.48
C SER A 156 4.17 3.64 -6.48
N GLY A 157 3.39 3.53 -7.55
CA GLY A 157 2.09 4.17 -7.66
C GLY A 157 2.13 5.67 -7.93
N SER A 158 3.29 6.22 -8.31
CA SER A 158 3.46 7.67 -8.58
C SER A 158 2.63 8.18 -9.78
N GLY A 159 2.09 7.29 -10.57
CA GLY A 159 1.41 7.63 -11.82
C GLY A 159 2.36 7.67 -13.02
N GLN A 160 3.67 7.74 -12.80
CA GLN A 160 4.72 7.76 -13.83
C GLN A 160 5.53 6.46 -13.87
N ASP A 161 4.97 5.38 -13.31
CA ASP A 161 5.66 4.11 -13.27
C ASP A 161 5.69 3.47 -14.67
N SER A 162 6.90 3.15 -15.15
CA SER A 162 7.09 2.50 -16.43
C SER A 162 6.59 1.05 -16.42
N TYR A 163 6.33 0.50 -17.61
CA TYR A 163 6.01 -0.92 -17.78
C TYR A 163 7.01 -1.83 -17.05
N ALA A 164 8.31 -1.63 -17.26
CA ALA A 164 9.34 -2.46 -16.63
C ALA A 164 9.29 -2.44 -15.10
N LYS A 165 8.92 -1.30 -14.52
CA LYS A 165 8.79 -1.14 -13.07
C LYS A 165 7.57 -1.90 -12.55
N VAL A 166 6.40 -1.76 -13.20
CA VAL A 166 5.18 -2.47 -12.83
C VAL A 166 5.34 -3.97 -13.02
N HIS A 167 5.94 -4.39 -14.14
CA HIS A 167 6.22 -5.79 -14.42
C HIS A 167 7.11 -6.42 -13.32
N ARG A 168 8.20 -5.78 -12.93
CA ARG A 168 9.07 -6.27 -11.85
C ARG A 168 8.32 -6.38 -10.53
N LEU A 169 7.49 -5.38 -10.19
CA LEU A 169 6.67 -5.40 -8.99
C LEU A 169 5.77 -6.64 -8.95
N PHE A 170 5.03 -6.90 -10.03
CA PHE A 170 4.13 -8.05 -10.11
C PHE A 170 4.88 -9.37 -10.01
N HIS A 171 5.97 -9.53 -10.74
CA HIS A 171 6.77 -10.76 -10.67
C HIS A 171 7.35 -11.03 -9.28
N ALA A 172 7.86 -10.01 -8.58
CA ALA A 172 8.36 -10.17 -7.23
C ALA A 172 7.25 -10.59 -6.24
N MET A 173 6.07 -10.02 -6.37
CA MET A 173 4.91 -10.35 -5.54
C MET A 173 4.41 -11.78 -5.82
N ILE A 174 4.35 -12.18 -7.09
CA ILE A 174 3.96 -13.53 -7.52
C ILE A 174 4.99 -14.56 -7.02
N HIS A 175 6.29 -14.29 -7.15
CA HIS A 175 7.36 -15.16 -6.64
C HIS A 175 7.18 -15.44 -5.13
N LEU A 176 6.88 -14.41 -4.33
CA LEU A 176 6.57 -14.62 -2.92
C LEU A 176 5.33 -15.51 -2.73
N LYS A 177 4.28 -15.28 -3.52
CA LYS A 177 3.04 -16.09 -3.45
C LYS A 177 3.29 -17.55 -3.81
N GLU A 178 4.11 -17.82 -4.82
CA GLU A 178 4.51 -19.18 -5.23
C GLU A 178 5.30 -19.91 -4.16
N SER A 179 5.89 -19.21 -3.22
CA SER A 179 6.54 -19.82 -2.05
C SER A 179 5.56 -20.51 -1.08
N GLY A 180 4.24 -20.35 -1.29
CA GLY A 180 3.18 -20.91 -0.44
C GLY A 180 2.74 -20.02 0.72
N LEU A 181 3.26 -18.81 0.83
CA LEU A 181 2.80 -17.82 1.81
C LEU A 181 1.52 -17.13 1.33
N ARG A 182 0.69 -16.69 2.29
CA ARG A 182 -0.34 -15.69 2.03
C ARG A 182 0.34 -14.32 1.93
N VAL A 183 0.03 -13.58 0.86
CA VAL A 183 0.77 -12.35 0.53
C VAL A 183 -0.15 -11.15 0.51
N ILE A 184 0.23 -10.11 1.26
CA ILE A 184 -0.43 -8.82 1.29
C ILE A 184 0.47 -7.76 0.63
N ALA A 185 -0.04 -7.10 -0.40
CA ALA A 185 0.64 -5.96 -1.02
C ALA A 185 0.45 -4.71 -0.13
N TRP A 186 1.48 -4.37 0.65
CA TRP A 186 1.41 -3.29 1.64
C TRP A 186 1.64 -1.93 0.99
N ARG A 187 0.73 -0.99 1.20
CA ARG A 187 0.77 0.36 0.62
C ARG A 187 0.83 0.39 -0.91
N GLN A 188 0.22 -0.58 -1.58
CA GLN A 188 0.21 -0.70 -3.04
C GLN A 188 -1.16 -0.33 -3.64
N GLY A 189 -1.75 0.79 -3.19
CA GLY A 189 -3.12 1.16 -3.49
C GLY A 189 -3.45 1.27 -4.99
N VAL A 190 -2.52 1.77 -5.80
CA VAL A 190 -2.73 1.91 -7.26
C VAL A 190 -2.72 0.56 -7.97
N TYR A 191 -1.86 -0.36 -7.53
CA TYR A 191 -1.69 -1.68 -8.17
C TYR A 191 -2.41 -2.81 -7.43
N GLY A 192 -2.96 -2.52 -6.25
CA GLY A 192 -3.58 -3.51 -5.36
C GLY A 192 -4.61 -4.40 -6.04
N PRO A 193 -5.62 -3.87 -6.75
CA PRO A 193 -6.60 -4.72 -7.47
C PRO A 193 -5.94 -5.64 -8.48
N GLY A 194 -4.95 -5.14 -9.24
CA GLY A 194 -4.20 -5.96 -10.21
C GLY A 194 -3.39 -7.07 -9.55
N LEU A 195 -2.78 -6.80 -8.39
CA LEU A 195 -2.03 -7.80 -7.62
C LEU A 195 -2.96 -8.87 -7.04
N VAL A 196 -4.14 -8.50 -6.55
CA VAL A 196 -5.17 -9.48 -6.13
C VAL A 196 -5.65 -10.31 -7.32
N ALA A 197 -5.83 -9.69 -8.51
CA ALA A 197 -6.15 -10.42 -9.74
C ALA A 197 -5.08 -11.46 -10.10
N ALA A 198 -3.80 -11.15 -9.83
CA ALA A 198 -2.68 -12.05 -10.03
C ALA A 198 -2.55 -13.14 -8.95
N GLY A 199 -3.44 -13.17 -7.96
CA GLY A 199 -3.51 -14.24 -6.96
C GLY A 199 -3.02 -13.89 -5.56
N LEU A 200 -2.68 -12.63 -5.28
CA LEU A 200 -2.38 -12.21 -3.92
C LEU A 200 -3.62 -12.25 -3.03
N ASP A 201 -3.40 -12.41 -1.71
CA ASP A 201 -4.47 -12.58 -0.73
C ASP A 201 -5.11 -11.25 -0.30
N GLY A 202 -4.47 -10.13 -0.61
CA GLY A 202 -4.99 -8.81 -0.30
C GLY A 202 -4.02 -7.69 -0.58
N TYR A 203 -4.49 -6.47 -0.36
CA TYR A 203 -3.65 -5.29 -0.38
C TYR A 203 -4.09 -4.26 0.67
N GLU A 204 -3.15 -3.45 1.11
CA GLU A 204 -3.39 -2.28 1.95
C GLU A 204 -3.21 -1.02 1.10
N CYS A 205 -4.05 -0.04 1.31
CA CYS A 205 -3.91 1.26 0.69
C CYS A 205 -4.39 2.38 1.60
N GLY A 206 -3.75 3.55 1.47
CA GLY A 206 -4.27 4.76 2.06
C GLY A 206 -5.56 5.24 1.38
N MET A 207 -6.35 5.99 2.12
CA MET A 207 -7.55 6.63 1.59
C MET A 207 -7.21 8.03 1.08
N GLY A 208 -7.34 8.26 -0.22
CA GLY A 208 -7.04 9.54 -0.86
C GLY A 208 -5.63 9.58 -1.45
N THR A 209 -4.88 10.65 -1.21
CA THR A 209 -3.56 10.87 -1.84
C THR A 209 -2.46 9.92 -1.35
N SER A 210 -2.68 9.15 -0.28
CA SER A 210 -1.74 8.18 0.29
C SER A 210 -1.79 6.79 -0.38
N GLU A 211 -2.29 6.69 -1.61
CA GLU A 211 -2.28 5.45 -2.40
C GLU A 211 -0.90 5.11 -2.97
N GLN A 212 -0.03 6.10 -3.05
CA GLN A 212 1.33 5.95 -3.51
C GLN A 212 2.24 5.51 -2.38
N THR A 213 3.18 4.63 -2.69
CA THR A 213 4.25 4.26 -1.76
C THR A 213 5.51 5.06 -2.10
N ASN A 214 5.88 5.96 -1.21
CA ASN A 214 7.13 6.71 -1.30
C ASN A 214 7.72 6.91 0.10
N ILE A 215 8.40 5.89 0.59
CA ILE A 215 8.95 5.88 1.96
C ILE A 215 9.94 7.02 2.18
N SER A 216 10.87 7.22 1.25
CA SER A 216 11.84 8.33 1.38
C SER A 216 11.16 9.70 1.40
N GLY A 217 10.09 9.88 0.61
CA GLY A 217 9.28 11.10 0.64
C GLY A 217 8.50 11.26 1.94
N GLN A 218 8.00 10.16 2.52
CA GLN A 218 7.32 10.17 3.82
C GLN A 218 8.29 10.54 4.94
N GLN A 219 9.49 9.95 4.95
CA GLN A 219 10.55 10.27 5.89
C GLN A 219 10.95 11.76 5.77
N ALA A 220 11.20 12.24 4.55
CA ALA A 220 11.51 13.65 4.32
C ALA A 220 10.39 14.60 4.77
N GLY A 221 9.13 14.19 4.61
CA GLY A 221 7.96 14.96 5.01
C GLY A 221 7.77 15.11 6.52
N ARG A 222 8.38 14.24 7.32
CA ARG A 222 8.29 14.25 8.80
C ARG A 222 9.44 14.97 9.49
N LYS A 223 10.49 15.37 8.76
CA LYS A 223 11.59 16.14 9.32
C LYS A 223 11.10 17.48 9.90
N PRO A 224 11.74 17.98 10.96
CA PRO A 224 11.49 19.33 11.45
C PRO A 224 11.58 20.35 10.32
N ARG A 225 10.63 21.27 10.25
CA ARG A 225 10.59 22.36 9.27
C ARG A 225 10.23 23.64 9.98
N ASP A 226 10.71 24.75 9.45
CA ASP A 226 10.24 26.07 9.90
C ASP A 226 8.71 26.16 9.72
N LYS A 227 8.04 26.81 10.68
CA LYS A 227 6.57 26.90 10.69
C LYS A 227 6.02 27.53 9.42
N ASP A 228 6.78 28.44 8.81
CA ASP A 228 6.42 29.15 7.58
C ASP A 228 6.51 28.26 6.34
N ASP A 229 7.37 27.21 6.35
CA ASP A 229 7.53 26.25 5.25
C ASP A 229 6.52 25.08 5.30
N ARG A 230 5.68 25.01 6.31
CA ARG A 230 4.63 23.99 6.40
C ARG A 230 3.55 24.26 5.35
N GLN A 231 3.75 23.80 4.13
CA GLN A 231 2.64 23.66 3.20
C GLN A 231 1.59 22.78 3.89
N ARG A 232 0.43 23.36 4.22
CA ARG A 232 -0.71 22.63 4.75
C ARG A 232 -1.00 21.50 3.79
N GLY A 233 -0.82 20.27 4.27
CA GLY A 233 -1.01 19.07 3.49
C GLY A 233 -2.33 19.15 2.75
N GLY A 234 -2.31 18.90 1.46
CA GLY A 234 -3.49 18.98 0.60
C GLY A 234 -4.61 18.14 1.19
N GLY A 235 -5.83 18.64 1.12
CA GLY A 235 -7.02 17.93 1.58
C GLY A 235 -7.12 16.53 0.97
N SER A 236 -7.91 15.64 1.59
CA SER A 236 -8.10 14.27 1.12
C SER A 236 -8.45 14.26 -0.37
N GLY A 237 -7.76 13.43 -1.15
CA GLY A 237 -8.08 13.19 -2.54
C GLY A 237 -9.47 12.56 -2.68
N VAL A 238 -9.98 12.58 -3.90
CA VAL A 238 -11.24 11.93 -4.27
C VAL A 238 -10.90 10.71 -5.12
N PHE A 239 -11.31 9.52 -4.69
CA PHE A 239 -11.17 8.32 -5.47
C PHE A 239 -12.14 8.36 -6.65
N ILE A 240 -11.67 8.10 -7.85
CA ILE A 240 -12.47 7.97 -9.06
C ILE A 240 -12.32 6.54 -9.56
N GLU A 241 -13.37 5.75 -9.40
CA GLU A 241 -13.38 4.33 -9.68
C GLU A 241 -12.97 4.02 -11.12
N THR A 242 -13.53 4.72 -12.08
CA THR A 242 -13.23 4.57 -13.52
C THR A 242 -11.81 4.98 -13.92
N LEU A 243 -11.10 5.71 -13.06
CA LEU A 243 -9.66 6.00 -13.19
C LEU A 243 -8.79 5.05 -12.38
N GLY A 244 -9.37 4.24 -11.49
CA GLY A 244 -8.67 3.33 -10.60
C GLY A 244 -7.76 4.01 -9.57
N ARG A 245 -7.96 5.31 -9.29
CA ARG A 245 -7.07 6.10 -8.43
C ARG A 245 -7.73 7.33 -7.83
N SER A 246 -7.12 7.85 -6.77
CA SER A 246 -7.52 9.16 -6.22
C SER A 246 -6.84 10.32 -6.97
N VAL A 247 -7.61 11.40 -7.12
CA VAL A 247 -7.12 12.67 -7.64
C VAL A 247 -7.24 13.76 -6.56
N PRO A 248 -6.43 14.84 -6.61
CA PRO A 248 -6.63 15.98 -5.73
C PRO A 248 -8.06 16.51 -5.80
N ARG A 249 -8.62 16.97 -4.68
CA ARG A 249 -10.01 17.45 -4.63
C ARG A 249 -10.32 18.54 -5.67
N ARG A 250 -9.36 19.45 -5.92
CA ARG A 250 -9.50 20.48 -6.95
C ARG A 250 -9.64 19.90 -8.37
N VAL A 251 -8.89 18.82 -8.66
CA VAL A 251 -9.02 18.09 -9.93
C VAL A 251 -10.39 17.43 -10.02
N GLY A 252 -10.81 16.73 -8.95
CA GLY A 252 -12.17 16.16 -8.89
C GLY A 252 -13.26 17.18 -9.13
N ASN A 253 -13.19 18.35 -8.50
CA ASN A 253 -14.14 19.45 -8.71
C ASN A 253 -14.21 19.87 -10.18
N ALA A 254 -13.08 20.03 -10.86
CA ALA A 254 -13.03 20.42 -12.27
C ALA A 254 -13.65 19.35 -13.19
N LEU A 255 -13.37 18.07 -12.92
CA LEU A 255 -13.96 16.95 -13.68
C LEU A 255 -15.48 16.86 -13.47
N PHE A 256 -15.97 17.08 -12.26
CA PHE A 256 -17.41 17.05 -11.97
C PHE A 256 -18.14 18.32 -12.48
N ALA A 257 -17.45 19.43 -12.71
CA ALA A 257 -18.04 20.64 -13.31
C ALA A 257 -18.40 20.43 -14.80
N ASP A 258 -17.60 19.67 -15.54
CA ASP A 258 -17.91 19.31 -16.93
C ASP A 258 -18.97 18.20 -16.99
N ALA A 259 -20.12 18.48 -17.62
CA ALA A 259 -21.25 17.57 -17.65
C ALA A 259 -20.93 16.22 -18.32
N LYS A 260 -20.13 16.25 -19.40
CA LYS A 260 -19.78 15.03 -20.15
C LYS A 260 -18.76 14.18 -19.38
N MET A 261 -17.81 14.84 -18.73
CA MET A 261 -16.82 14.14 -17.90
C MET A 261 -17.47 13.61 -16.63
N ARG A 262 -18.31 14.40 -15.96
CA ARG A 262 -19.07 13.97 -14.78
C ARG A 262 -19.81 12.67 -15.00
N ALA A 263 -20.49 12.51 -16.14
CA ALA A 263 -21.21 11.28 -16.48
C ALA A 263 -20.29 10.04 -16.58
N LYS A 264 -18.97 10.23 -16.78
CA LYS A 264 -17.98 9.15 -16.88
C LYS A 264 -17.24 8.86 -15.58
N VAL A 265 -17.14 9.83 -14.68
CA VAL A 265 -16.33 9.73 -13.45
C VAL A 265 -17.16 9.70 -12.17
N MET A 266 -18.47 9.94 -12.27
CA MET A 266 -19.38 9.90 -11.13
C MET A 266 -19.58 8.45 -10.68
N CYS A 267 -19.66 8.26 -9.37
CA CYS A 267 -20.08 6.99 -8.79
C CYS A 267 -21.54 6.71 -9.17
N ASP A 268 -21.79 5.54 -9.75
CA ASP A 268 -23.10 5.05 -10.17
C ASP A 268 -23.87 4.31 -9.06
N ASP A 269 -23.24 4.07 -7.93
CA ASP A 269 -23.81 3.40 -6.77
C ASP A 269 -24.63 4.38 -5.92
N GLU A 270 -25.96 4.27 -6.02
CA GLU A 270 -26.90 5.08 -5.24
C GLU A 270 -26.73 4.90 -3.73
N GLY A 271 -26.38 3.69 -3.27
CA GLY A 271 -26.10 3.38 -1.87
C GLY A 271 -24.82 4.03 -1.36
N CYS A 272 -23.89 4.36 -2.25
CA CYS A 272 -22.63 5.02 -1.93
C CYS A 272 -22.76 6.54 -1.92
N CYS A 273 -23.05 7.15 -3.07
CA CYS A 273 -23.00 8.60 -3.27
C CYS A 273 -24.33 9.20 -3.70
N GLY A 274 -25.00 8.61 -4.70
CA GLY A 274 -26.20 9.14 -5.32
C GLY A 274 -26.01 10.46 -6.07
N THR A 275 -25.04 11.29 -5.65
CA THR A 275 -24.68 12.56 -6.31
C THR A 275 -23.18 12.83 -6.22
N TYR A 276 -22.62 13.59 -7.18
CA TYR A 276 -21.21 13.99 -7.15
C TYR A 276 -20.86 14.86 -5.93
N ALA A 277 -21.83 15.64 -5.42
CA ALA A 277 -21.64 16.45 -4.22
C ALA A 277 -21.30 15.57 -3.01
N LYS A 278 -22.03 14.46 -2.80
CA LYS A 278 -21.76 13.52 -1.72
C LYS A 278 -20.38 12.83 -1.86
N THR A 279 -19.93 12.54 -3.09
CA THR A 279 -18.58 12.03 -3.33
C THR A 279 -17.52 13.00 -2.83
N LEU A 280 -17.72 14.30 -3.02
CA LEU A 280 -16.82 15.35 -2.54
C LEU A 280 -16.93 15.61 -1.04
N GLU A 281 -18.11 15.46 -0.45
CA GLU A 281 -18.33 15.64 0.98
C GLU A 281 -17.73 14.52 1.81
N LYS A 282 -17.87 13.26 1.35
CA LYS A 282 -17.44 12.06 2.06
C LYS A 282 -16.44 11.22 1.26
N PRO A 283 -15.31 11.81 0.83
CA PRO A 283 -14.40 11.15 -0.12
C PRO A 283 -13.78 9.87 0.44
N ARG A 284 -13.61 9.75 1.76
CA ARG A 284 -13.05 8.54 2.38
C ARG A 284 -14.04 7.39 2.42
N GLU A 285 -15.30 7.68 2.78
CA GLU A 285 -16.37 6.68 2.79
C GLU A 285 -16.59 6.15 1.38
N HIS A 286 -16.67 7.05 0.40
CA HIS A 286 -16.74 6.69 -1.02
C HIS A 286 -15.55 5.81 -1.43
N ALA A 287 -14.30 6.18 -1.11
CA ALA A 287 -13.12 5.42 -1.48
C ALA A 287 -13.14 3.98 -0.91
N VAL A 288 -13.59 3.78 0.33
CA VAL A 288 -13.71 2.46 0.95
C VAL A 288 -14.77 1.64 0.22
N ARG A 289 -15.99 2.18 0.04
CA ARG A 289 -17.10 1.46 -0.62
C ARG A 289 -16.78 1.09 -2.06
N SER A 290 -16.26 2.04 -2.85
CA SER A 290 -15.89 1.78 -4.24
C SER A 290 -14.81 0.70 -4.37
N ARG A 291 -13.79 0.72 -3.51
CA ARG A 291 -12.74 -0.31 -3.53
C ARG A 291 -13.24 -1.67 -3.09
N SER A 292 -14.11 -1.73 -2.07
CA SER A 292 -14.76 -2.99 -1.68
C SER A 292 -15.50 -3.59 -2.85
N ARG A 293 -16.34 -2.80 -3.52
CA ARG A 293 -17.11 -3.23 -4.71
C ARG A 293 -16.20 -3.71 -5.85
N LEU A 294 -15.13 -2.96 -6.15
CA LEU A 294 -14.15 -3.38 -7.16
C LEU A 294 -13.53 -4.73 -6.83
N LEU A 295 -13.16 -4.96 -5.57
CA LEU A 295 -12.63 -6.25 -5.14
C LEU A 295 -13.67 -7.35 -5.20
N ASP A 296 -14.89 -7.10 -4.74
CA ASP A 296 -15.99 -8.06 -4.80
C ASP A 296 -16.25 -8.50 -6.25
N ASN A 297 -16.34 -7.56 -7.18
CA ASN A 297 -16.49 -7.84 -8.62
C ASN A 297 -15.30 -8.64 -9.17
N LEU A 298 -14.09 -8.31 -8.73
CA LEU A 298 -12.88 -8.99 -9.18
C LEU A 298 -12.81 -10.43 -8.69
N VAL A 299 -13.08 -10.68 -7.40
CA VAL A 299 -12.96 -12.02 -6.80
C VAL A 299 -14.10 -12.95 -7.24
N GLN A 300 -15.23 -12.42 -7.71
CA GLN A 300 -16.30 -13.20 -8.34
C GLN A 300 -15.89 -13.80 -9.68
N GLN A 301 -14.86 -13.26 -10.32
CA GLN A 301 -14.33 -13.87 -11.55
C GLN A 301 -13.71 -15.24 -11.23
N PRO A 302 -14.07 -16.30 -11.98
CA PRO A 302 -13.79 -17.70 -11.57
C PRO A 302 -12.31 -18.09 -11.60
N ALA A 303 -11.48 -17.41 -12.39
CA ALA A 303 -10.08 -17.76 -12.58
C ALA A 303 -9.17 -16.54 -12.68
N ILE A 304 -7.90 -16.71 -12.30
CA ILE A 304 -6.86 -15.67 -12.37
C ILE A 304 -6.81 -15.02 -13.76
N ARG A 305 -6.86 -15.82 -14.83
CA ARG A 305 -6.89 -15.31 -16.19
C ARG A 305 -8.01 -14.30 -16.44
N TRP A 306 -9.22 -14.60 -15.96
CA TRP A 306 -10.37 -13.72 -16.15
C TRP A 306 -10.23 -12.43 -15.32
N ARG A 307 -9.74 -12.55 -14.11
CA ARG A 307 -9.43 -11.40 -13.26
C ARG A 307 -8.40 -10.47 -13.90
N LEU A 308 -7.33 -11.04 -14.42
CA LEU A 308 -6.27 -10.28 -15.10
C LEU A 308 -6.76 -9.62 -16.39
N ASN A 309 -7.58 -10.32 -17.19
CA ASN A 309 -8.19 -9.73 -18.37
C ASN A 309 -9.13 -8.56 -18.01
N HIS A 310 -9.92 -8.71 -16.95
CA HIS A 310 -10.76 -7.63 -16.43
C HIS A 310 -9.91 -6.42 -16.02
N VAL A 311 -8.86 -6.62 -15.22
CA VAL A 311 -7.94 -5.54 -14.83
C VAL A 311 -7.28 -4.89 -16.03
N SER A 312 -6.87 -5.67 -17.03
CA SER A 312 -6.28 -5.14 -18.28
C SER A 312 -7.24 -4.19 -19.00
N GLN A 313 -8.51 -4.59 -19.13
CA GLN A 313 -9.55 -3.79 -19.79
C GLN A 313 -9.86 -2.50 -19.01
N GLU A 314 -10.04 -2.62 -17.69
CA GLU A 314 -10.30 -1.47 -16.82
C GLU A 314 -9.14 -0.48 -16.84
N ALA A 315 -7.89 -0.95 -16.76
CA ALA A 315 -6.72 -0.09 -16.81
C ALA A 315 -6.53 0.60 -18.18
N ALA A 316 -6.84 -0.08 -19.29
CA ALA A 316 -6.84 0.52 -20.62
C ALA A 316 -7.93 1.59 -20.78
N SER A 317 -9.12 1.32 -20.24
CA SER A 317 -10.23 2.27 -20.19
C SER A 317 -9.87 3.50 -19.34
N ALA A 318 -9.24 3.28 -18.16
CA ALA A 318 -8.76 4.33 -17.29
C ALA A 318 -7.70 5.23 -17.97
N ALA A 319 -6.78 4.66 -18.76
CA ALA A 319 -5.80 5.41 -19.53
C ALA A 319 -6.45 6.31 -20.58
N THR A 320 -7.44 5.78 -21.29
CA THR A 320 -8.24 6.54 -22.26
C THR A 320 -9.01 7.66 -21.59
N LEU A 321 -9.65 7.38 -20.45
CA LEU A 321 -10.40 8.36 -19.69
C LEU A 321 -9.50 9.46 -19.11
N ALA A 322 -8.30 9.10 -18.62
CA ALA A 322 -7.32 10.07 -18.13
C ALA A 322 -6.90 11.05 -19.22
N THR A 323 -6.72 10.57 -20.46
CA THR A 323 -6.43 11.44 -21.61
C THR A 323 -7.57 12.42 -21.88
N GLN A 324 -8.82 11.98 -21.80
CA GLN A 324 -10.00 12.85 -21.97
C GLN A 324 -10.12 13.85 -20.80
N ALA A 325 -9.91 13.39 -19.56
CA ALA A 325 -9.90 14.23 -18.37
C ALA A 325 -8.85 15.33 -18.45
N ASN A 326 -7.66 15.03 -18.95
CA ASN A 326 -6.59 16.03 -19.12
C ASN A 326 -6.99 17.17 -20.09
N ARG A 327 -7.77 16.90 -21.12
CA ARG A 327 -8.32 17.96 -22.00
C ARG A 327 -9.32 18.86 -21.26
N VAL A 328 -10.14 18.29 -20.38
CA VAL A 328 -11.06 19.06 -19.55
C VAL A 328 -10.30 19.95 -18.56
N LEU A 329 -9.26 19.40 -17.91
CA LEU A 329 -8.41 20.13 -16.99
C LEU A 329 -7.66 21.28 -17.70
N GLU A 330 -7.18 21.05 -18.90
CA GLU A 330 -6.53 22.06 -19.72
C GLU A 330 -7.51 23.21 -20.10
N ALA A 331 -8.71 22.86 -20.55
CA ALA A 331 -9.76 23.83 -20.84
C ALA A 331 -10.18 24.65 -19.60
N ALA A 332 -10.09 24.06 -18.41
CA ALA A 332 -10.30 24.73 -17.13
C ALA A 332 -9.09 25.55 -16.64
N GLY A 333 -8.02 25.65 -17.42
CA GLY A 333 -6.79 26.39 -17.07
C GLY A 333 -5.95 25.74 -15.97
N MET A 334 -6.15 24.46 -15.67
CA MET A 334 -5.41 23.76 -14.63
C MET A 334 -4.05 23.26 -15.15
N LYS A 335 -3.03 23.32 -14.29
CA LYS A 335 -1.69 22.78 -14.58
C LYS A 335 -1.56 21.28 -14.29
N GLU A 336 -2.39 20.76 -13.40
CA GLU A 336 -2.39 19.35 -13.01
C GLU A 336 -2.77 18.47 -14.18
N ARG A 337 -2.15 17.29 -14.22
CA ARG A 337 -2.46 16.26 -15.20
C ARG A 337 -2.61 14.91 -14.49
N ILE A 338 -3.52 14.10 -14.98
CA ILE A 338 -3.69 12.71 -14.57
C ILE A 338 -2.76 11.87 -15.43
N SER A 339 -1.81 11.20 -14.82
CA SER A 339 -0.87 10.37 -15.57
C SER A 339 -1.56 9.15 -16.18
N VAL A 340 -1.25 8.91 -17.43
CA VAL A 340 -1.75 7.77 -18.23
C VAL A 340 -0.81 6.57 -18.10
N GLN A 341 0.48 6.83 -17.92
CA GLN A 341 1.56 5.84 -18.01
C GLN A 341 1.39 4.63 -17.09
N SER A 342 1.02 4.84 -15.82
CA SER A 342 0.82 3.72 -14.88
C SER A 342 -0.36 2.84 -15.24
N ALA A 343 -1.42 3.41 -15.79
CA ALA A 343 -2.60 2.65 -16.23
C ALA A 343 -2.26 1.81 -17.48
N GLU A 344 -1.55 2.39 -18.45
CA GLU A 344 -1.07 1.65 -19.64
C GLU A 344 -0.10 0.52 -19.25
N ALA A 345 0.82 0.79 -18.31
CA ALA A 345 1.74 -0.20 -17.81
C ALA A 345 0.99 -1.36 -17.11
N LEU A 346 0.01 -1.04 -16.27
CA LEU A 346 -0.83 -2.05 -15.60
C LEU A 346 -1.64 -2.87 -16.61
N ALA A 347 -2.27 -2.22 -17.59
CA ALA A 347 -3.04 -2.89 -18.63
C ALA A 347 -2.19 -3.91 -19.41
N ARG A 348 -0.97 -3.51 -19.76
CA ARG A 348 -0.04 -4.38 -20.48
C ARG A 348 0.44 -5.55 -19.62
N VAL A 349 0.88 -5.31 -18.38
CA VAL A 349 1.32 -6.38 -17.46
C VAL A 349 0.23 -7.37 -17.18
N ALA A 350 -1.00 -6.89 -16.89
CA ALA A 350 -2.14 -7.77 -16.62
C ALA A 350 -2.49 -8.66 -17.84
N ARG A 351 -2.42 -8.12 -19.05
CA ARG A 351 -2.64 -8.89 -20.28
C ARG A 351 -1.59 -9.98 -20.47
N GLU A 352 -0.31 -9.66 -20.34
CA GLU A 352 0.79 -10.62 -20.47
C GLU A 352 0.70 -11.76 -19.46
N LEU A 353 0.36 -11.44 -18.20
CA LEU A 353 0.12 -12.45 -17.16
C LEU A 353 -1.11 -13.31 -17.45
N ALA A 354 -2.19 -12.75 -18.03
CA ALA A 354 -3.37 -13.50 -18.43
C ALA A 354 -3.07 -14.49 -19.58
N GLU A 355 -2.25 -14.07 -20.53
CA GLU A 355 -1.77 -14.92 -21.63
C GLU A 355 -0.90 -16.07 -21.12
N SER A 356 0.04 -15.77 -20.20
CA SER A 356 0.90 -16.79 -19.57
C SER A 356 0.09 -17.80 -18.74
N ALA A 357 -0.91 -17.36 -17.99
CA ALA A 357 -1.81 -18.24 -17.25
C ALA A 357 -2.66 -19.16 -18.16
N SER A 358 -2.80 -18.84 -19.43
CA SER A 358 -3.46 -19.69 -20.43
C SER A 358 -2.56 -20.81 -20.92
N ASN A 359 -1.29 -20.51 -21.12
CA ASN A 359 -0.31 -21.44 -21.68
C ASN A 359 0.09 -22.54 -20.68
N ASN A 360 0.13 -22.23 -19.39
CA ASN A 360 0.44 -23.18 -18.32
C ASN A 360 -0.66 -24.23 -18.05
N ARG A 361 -1.83 -24.14 -18.70
CA ARG A 361 -2.89 -25.17 -18.62
C ARG A 361 -2.86 -26.17 -19.78
N ILE A 362 -1.94 -26.01 -20.73
CA ILE A 362 -1.79 -26.88 -21.92
C ILE A 362 -0.60 -27.84 -21.72
N ALA A 363 0.17 -27.70 -20.63
CA ALA A 363 1.20 -28.64 -20.19
C ALA A 363 0.75 -29.39 -18.93
#